data_977a8d622ce3b335c812d068b98f78dd
#
_entry.id   977a8d622ce3b335c812d068b98f78dd
#
_cell.length_a   1.000
_cell.length_b   1.000
_cell.length_c   1.000
_cell.angle_alpha   90.00
_cell.angle_beta   90.00
_cell.angle_gamma   90.00
#
_symmetry.space_group_name_H-M   'P 1'
#
loop_
_entity.id
_entity.type
_entity.pdbx_description
1 polymer ?
#
loop_
_entity_poly.entity_id
_entity_poly.type
_entity_poly.pdbx_seq_one_letter_code
_entity_poly.pdbx_strand_id
1 'polypeptide(L)'
;MATKQGEKIIGIDLGTTNSVVAVMEGKEPKVIANKEGNRLTPSVVAFNDKGETLVGDIARRQAVTNPKRTIYSIKRFMGRRHNEVAGEEKMVPYEVIGGPEDYVKVRAGDQSFTPPEISAQVLRRLKEAAESYLGHKVNKAVITVPAYFNDAQRQATKDAGQIAGLEVMRIVNEPTAAALAYGLDKKKDEKIAVFDLGGGTFDVSVLDVSKDGVFQV
;
A
#
# COMPACT_ATOMS: atom_id res chain seq x y z
N MET A 1 -1.70 -2.81 -38.19
CA MET A 1 -0.81 -3.65 -37.34
C MET A 1 -0.85 -3.03 -35.95
N ALA A 2 -1.47 -3.71 -34.98
CA ALA A 2 -1.48 -3.22 -33.60
C ALA A 2 -0.06 -3.37 -33.05
N THR A 3 0.58 -2.26 -32.74
CA THR A 3 1.82 -2.24 -31.97
C THR A 3 1.56 -2.97 -30.65
N LYS A 4 2.33 -4.03 -30.36
CA LYS A 4 2.36 -4.64 -29.02
C LYS A 4 2.70 -3.51 -28.03
N GLN A 5 1.69 -2.99 -27.35
CA GLN A 5 1.94 -2.13 -26.22
C GLN A 5 2.73 -2.95 -25.20
N GLY A 6 3.94 -2.49 -24.88
CA GLY A 6 4.77 -3.15 -23.88
C GLY A 6 3.99 -3.27 -22.58
N GLU A 7 4.14 -4.38 -21.88
CA GLU A 7 3.49 -4.66 -20.60
C GLU A 7 3.74 -3.49 -19.63
N LYS A 8 2.67 -2.82 -19.18
CA LYS A 8 2.78 -1.68 -18.28
C LYS A 8 3.02 -2.15 -16.84
N ILE A 9 3.95 -1.48 -16.18
CA ILE A 9 4.21 -1.65 -14.74
C ILE A 9 3.55 -0.46 -14.04
N ILE A 10 2.74 -0.73 -13.01
CA ILE A 10 2.13 0.31 -12.19
C ILE A 10 2.97 0.57 -10.94
N GLY A 11 3.00 1.82 -10.49
CA GLY A 11 3.52 2.21 -9.19
C GLY A 11 2.39 2.30 -8.18
N ILE A 12 2.57 1.70 -7.01
CA ILE A 12 1.58 1.74 -5.92
C ILE A 12 2.25 2.27 -4.66
N ASP A 13 1.66 3.31 -4.10
CA ASP A 13 1.89 3.71 -2.72
C ASP A 13 0.79 3.08 -1.86
N LEU A 14 1.14 2.04 -1.10
CA LEU A 14 0.23 1.34 -0.19
C LEU A 14 0.32 1.99 1.19
N GLY A 15 -0.40 3.09 1.37
CA GLY A 15 -0.36 3.88 2.60
C GLY A 15 -1.19 3.31 3.75
N THR A 16 -0.90 3.75 4.97
CA THR A 16 -1.63 3.36 6.19
C THR A 16 -3.09 3.82 6.14
N THR A 17 -3.33 5.03 5.67
CA THR A 17 -4.68 5.65 5.61
C THR A 17 -5.23 5.67 4.19
N ASN A 18 -4.41 6.07 3.22
CA ASN A 18 -4.80 6.17 1.81
C ASN A 18 -3.73 5.53 0.92
N SER A 19 -4.15 5.00 -0.20
CA SER A 19 -3.28 4.42 -1.21
C SER A 19 -3.46 5.12 -2.55
N VAL A 20 -2.40 5.07 -3.38
CA VAL A 20 -2.35 5.72 -4.68
C VAL A 20 -1.81 4.73 -5.71
N VAL A 21 -2.31 4.81 -6.93
CA VAL A 21 -1.75 4.10 -8.09
C VAL A 21 -1.39 5.07 -9.20
N ALA A 22 -0.26 4.83 -9.82
CA ALA A 22 0.23 5.62 -10.94
C ALA A 22 0.83 4.74 -12.05
N VAL A 23 0.92 5.30 -13.24
CA VAL A 23 1.55 4.67 -14.41
C VAL A 23 2.42 5.68 -15.15
N MET A 24 3.44 5.20 -15.85
CA MET A 24 4.23 6.06 -16.75
C MET A 24 3.50 6.24 -18.07
N GLU A 25 3.23 7.48 -18.44
CA GLU A 25 2.79 7.91 -19.78
C GLU A 25 3.96 8.62 -20.46
N GLY A 26 4.63 7.91 -21.37
CA GLY A 26 5.88 8.39 -21.91
C GLY A 26 6.95 8.50 -20.81
N LYS A 27 7.37 9.73 -20.53
CA LYS A 27 8.41 10.03 -19.51
C LYS A 27 7.82 10.60 -18.21
N GLU A 28 6.51 10.79 -18.14
CA GLU A 28 5.86 11.42 -17.00
C GLU A 28 5.01 10.42 -16.20
N PRO A 29 5.07 10.45 -14.86
CA PRO A 29 4.19 9.67 -14.02
C PRO A 29 2.80 10.30 -13.99
N LYS A 30 1.76 9.48 -14.14
CA LYS A 30 0.37 9.90 -14.03
C LYS A 30 -0.35 9.13 -12.95
N VAL A 31 -0.88 9.84 -11.97
CA VAL A 31 -1.76 9.27 -10.93
C VAL A 31 -3.11 8.94 -11.55
N ILE A 32 -3.57 7.73 -11.30
CA ILE A 32 -4.83 7.19 -11.82
C ILE A 32 -5.94 7.44 -10.80
N ALA A 33 -7.07 8.00 -11.26
CA ALA A 33 -8.25 8.13 -10.42
C ALA A 33 -8.97 6.79 -10.25
N ASN A 34 -9.55 6.57 -9.07
CA ASN A 34 -10.40 5.43 -8.79
C ASN A 34 -11.79 5.59 -9.45
N LYS A 35 -12.67 4.59 -9.27
CA LYS A 35 -14.02 4.61 -9.85
C LYS A 35 -14.90 5.76 -9.32
N GLU A 36 -14.57 6.28 -8.16
CA GLU A 36 -15.22 7.43 -7.52
C GLU A 36 -14.67 8.78 -8.03
N GLY A 37 -13.68 8.76 -8.91
CA GLY A 37 -13.03 9.95 -9.46
C GLY A 37 -11.92 10.54 -8.57
N ASN A 38 -11.62 9.90 -7.45
CA ASN A 38 -10.61 10.36 -6.50
C ASN A 38 -9.23 9.78 -6.84
N ARG A 39 -8.18 10.59 -6.68
CA ARG A 39 -6.78 10.12 -6.81
C ARG A 39 -6.31 9.28 -5.63
N LEU A 40 -6.92 9.48 -4.46
CA LEU A 40 -6.66 8.72 -3.25
C LEU A 40 -7.74 7.67 -3.06
N THR A 41 -7.33 6.46 -2.73
CA THR A 41 -8.23 5.37 -2.33
C THR A 41 -7.99 5.08 -0.85
N PRO A 42 -8.99 5.22 0.03
CA PRO A 42 -8.84 4.85 1.43
C PRO A 42 -8.37 3.40 1.58
N SER A 43 -7.34 3.18 2.41
CA SER A 43 -6.83 1.85 2.75
C SER A 43 -7.76 1.18 3.77
N VAL A 44 -9.03 1.03 3.41
CA VAL A 44 -10.10 0.51 4.26
C VAL A 44 -10.81 -0.62 3.54
N VAL A 45 -11.01 -1.73 4.25
CA VAL A 45 -11.72 -2.91 3.77
C VAL A 45 -12.84 -3.24 4.75
N ALA A 46 -14.05 -3.44 4.27
CA ALA A 46 -15.18 -3.81 5.11
C ALA A 46 -15.90 -5.05 4.56
N PHE A 47 -16.47 -5.83 5.47
CA PHE A 47 -17.25 -7.02 5.16
C PHE A 47 -18.68 -6.81 5.64
N ASN A 48 -19.63 -6.83 4.72
CA ASN A 48 -21.03 -6.66 5.06
C ASN A 48 -21.69 -8.00 5.49
N ASP A 49 -22.94 -7.93 5.95
CA ASP A 49 -23.69 -9.11 6.38
C ASP A 49 -24.01 -10.10 5.27
N LYS A 50 -23.90 -9.67 4.00
CA LYS A 50 -24.08 -10.53 2.82
C LYS A 50 -22.79 -11.25 2.41
N GLY A 51 -21.67 -11.03 3.14
CA GLY A 51 -20.37 -11.58 2.81
C GLY A 51 -19.63 -10.86 1.67
N GLU A 52 -20.13 -9.69 1.24
CA GLU A 52 -19.47 -8.89 0.21
C GLU A 52 -18.30 -8.10 0.83
N THR A 53 -17.20 -8.03 0.10
CA THR A 53 -16.03 -7.23 0.45
C THR A 53 -16.13 -5.85 -0.19
N LEU A 54 -16.06 -4.82 0.62
CA LEU A 54 -16.08 -3.41 0.20
C LEU A 54 -14.71 -2.81 0.43
N VAL A 55 -14.24 -1.95 -0.47
CA VAL A 55 -12.90 -1.35 -0.41
C VAL A 55 -12.97 0.14 -0.73
N GLY A 56 -12.18 0.94 -0.01
CA GLY A 56 -12.06 2.37 -0.25
C GLY A 56 -13.16 3.20 0.40
N ASP A 57 -13.67 4.19 -0.31
CA ASP A 57 -14.65 5.15 0.22
C ASP A 57 -15.94 4.48 0.70
N ILE A 58 -16.42 3.48 -0.01
CA ILE A 58 -17.64 2.73 0.39
C ILE A 58 -17.43 1.95 1.69
N ALA A 59 -16.26 1.38 1.89
CA ALA A 59 -15.89 0.71 3.13
C ALA A 59 -15.76 1.72 4.28
N ARG A 60 -15.10 2.85 4.04
CA ARG A 60 -14.91 3.90 5.05
C ARG A 60 -16.22 4.49 5.55
N ARG A 61 -17.22 4.67 4.67
CA ARG A 61 -18.52 5.24 5.05
C ARG A 61 -19.29 4.40 6.06
N GLN A 62 -19.09 3.10 6.08
CA GLN A 62 -19.77 2.22 7.04
C GLN A 62 -18.93 1.92 8.31
N ALA A 63 -17.76 2.52 8.48
CA ALA A 63 -16.91 2.29 9.64
C ALA A 63 -17.63 2.63 10.98
N VAL A 64 -18.51 3.62 10.98
CA VAL A 64 -19.28 4.02 12.16
C VAL A 64 -20.38 3.00 12.51
N THR A 65 -21.06 2.45 11.51
CA THR A 65 -22.17 1.50 11.69
C THR A 65 -21.73 0.05 11.76
N ASN A 66 -20.55 -0.26 11.22
CA ASN A 66 -19.99 -1.62 11.16
C ASN A 66 -18.49 -1.64 11.58
N PRO A 67 -18.14 -1.12 12.78
CA PRO A 67 -16.74 -0.94 13.16
C PRO A 67 -15.96 -2.26 13.31
N LYS A 68 -16.59 -3.32 13.81
CA LYS A 68 -15.92 -4.61 14.04
C LYS A 68 -15.59 -5.38 12.76
N ARG A 69 -16.22 -5.04 11.64
CA ARG A 69 -15.98 -5.67 10.33
C ARG A 69 -15.40 -4.68 9.31
N THR A 70 -14.95 -3.51 9.76
CA THR A 70 -14.28 -2.50 8.93
C THR A 70 -12.83 -2.39 9.36
N ILE A 71 -11.95 -2.91 8.52
CA ILE A 71 -10.53 -3.01 8.79
C ILE A 71 -9.81 -1.82 8.13
N TYR A 72 -9.07 -1.06 8.94
CA TYR A 72 -8.24 0.06 8.48
C TYR A 72 -6.91 0.07 9.24
N SER A 73 -5.96 0.88 8.83
CA SER A 73 -4.59 0.93 9.40
C SER A 73 -3.89 -0.43 9.44
N ILE A 74 -4.26 -1.36 8.57
CA ILE A 74 -3.74 -2.73 8.54
C ILE A 74 -2.23 -2.78 8.30
N LYS A 75 -1.66 -1.76 7.65
CA LYS A 75 -0.22 -1.63 7.41
C LYS A 75 0.59 -1.66 8.71
N ARG A 76 0.02 -1.23 9.84
CA ARG A 76 0.66 -1.26 11.17
C ARG A 76 0.91 -2.69 11.68
N PHE A 77 0.18 -3.66 11.17
CA PHE A 77 0.25 -5.07 11.54
C PHE A 77 1.04 -5.92 10.53
N MET A 78 1.45 -5.33 9.41
CA MET A 78 2.10 -6.04 8.31
C MET A 78 3.39 -6.70 8.77
N GLY A 79 3.49 -8.03 8.62
CA GLY A 79 4.69 -8.81 8.94
C GLY A 79 5.10 -8.83 10.41
N ARG A 80 4.18 -8.49 11.32
CA ARG A 80 4.46 -8.42 12.77
C ARG A 80 3.80 -9.57 13.52
N ARG A 81 4.41 -9.93 14.65
CA ARG A 81 3.86 -10.90 15.60
C ARG A 81 2.93 -10.22 16.58
N HIS A 82 2.03 -11.00 17.19
CA HIS A 82 1.00 -10.44 18.08
C HIS A 82 1.60 -9.74 19.32
N ASN A 83 2.68 -10.28 19.88
CA ASN A 83 3.37 -9.63 21.02
C ASN A 83 4.03 -8.28 20.68
N GLU A 84 4.18 -7.94 19.40
CA GLU A 84 4.78 -6.69 18.92
C GLU A 84 3.75 -5.56 18.71
N VAL A 85 2.45 -5.84 18.78
CA VAL A 85 1.39 -4.91 18.33
C VAL A 85 0.41 -4.48 19.41
N ALA A 86 0.72 -4.72 20.69
CA ALA A 86 -0.16 -4.40 21.83
C ALA A 86 -0.58 -2.92 21.91
N GLY A 87 0.22 -2.00 21.34
CA GLY A 87 -0.12 -0.58 21.25
C GLY A 87 -1.13 -0.31 20.14
N GLU A 88 -0.87 -0.85 18.97
CA GLU A 88 -1.70 -0.69 17.77
C GLU A 88 -3.06 -1.36 17.90
N GLU A 89 -3.11 -2.50 18.58
CA GLU A 89 -4.36 -3.23 18.87
C GLU A 89 -5.37 -2.36 19.62
N LYS A 90 -4.91 -1.54 20.56
CA LYS A 90 -5.78 -0.62 21.33
C LYS A 90 -6.35 0.54 20.50
N MET A 91 -5.82 0.77 19.31
CA MET A 91 -6.20 1.88 18.44
C MET A 91 -7.28 1.51 17.42
N VAL A 92 -7.67 0.24 17.35
CA VAL A 92 -8.61 -0.26 16.34
C VAL A 92 -9.82 -0.92 17.01
N PRO A 93 -11.04 -0.81 16.42
CA PRO A 93 -12.25 -1.38 17.00
C PRO A 93 -12.47 -2.85 16.62
N TYR A 94 -11.76 -3.36 15.63
CA TYR A 94 -11.84 -4.75 15.22
C TYR A 94 -10.88 -5.62 16.03
N GLU A 95 -11.17 -6.90 16.10
CA GLU A 95 -10.41 -7.85 16.91
C GLU A 95 -9.11 -8.25 16.21
N VAL A 96 -7.99 -8.09 16.92
CA VAL A 96 -6.67 -8.60 16.54
C VAL A 96 -6.47 -9.93 17.26
N ILE A 97 -6.07 -10.97 16.54
CA ILE A 97 -5.99 -12.34 17.05
C ILE A 97 -4.65 -12.99 16.72
N GLY A 98 -4.25 -13.95 17.56
CA GLY A 98 -3.04 -14.76 17.43
C GLY A 98 -2.46 -15.11 18.80
N GLY A 99 -1.69 -16.16 18.89
CA GLY A 99 -0.81 -16.39 20.04
C GLY A 99 0.35 -15.38 20.06
N PRO A 100 1.02 -15.18 21.19
CA PRO A 100 2.07 -14.14 21.31
C PRO A 100 3.14 -14.21 20.21
N GLU A 101 3.53 -15.41 19.81
CA GLU A 101 4.57 -15.64 18.78
C GLU A 101 4.00 -15.85 17.38
N ASP A 102 2.67 -15.83 17.22
CA ASP A 102 2.03 -15.97 15.92
C ASP A 102 2.07 -14.66 15.16
N TYR A 103 2.09 -14.72 13.83
CA TYR A 103 1.80 -13.57 13.02
C TYR A 103 0.37 -13.09 13.24
N VAL A 104 0.21 -11.78 13.31
CA VAL A 104 -1.09 -11.13 13.51
C VAL A 104 -2.10 -11.60 12.48
N LYS A 105 -3.32 -11.85 12.94
CA LYS A 105 -4.53 -11.92 12.12
C LYS A 105 -5.57 -10.95 12.67
N VAL A 106 -6.52 -10.59 11.84
CA VAL A 106 -7.67 -9.76 12.22
C VAL A 106 -8.96 -10.52 11.96
N ARG A 107 -9.94 -10.33 12.82
CA ARG A 107 -11.26 -10.97 12.69
C ARG A 107 -12.27 -9.99 12.09
N ALA A 108 -13.03 -10.48 11.12
CA ALA A 108 -14.17 -9.77 10.53
C ALA A 108 -15.39 -10.70 10.48
N GLY A 109 -16.27 -10.62 11.46
CA GLY A 109 -17.35 -11.59 11.64
C GLY A 109 -16.81 -12.96 12.04
N ASP A 110 -17.19 -14.01 11.31
CA ASP A 110 -16.75 -15.39 11.55
C ASP A 110 -15.45 -15.74 10.82
N GLN A 111 -14.90 -14.81 10.05
CA GLN A 111 -13.69 -15.02 9.27
C GLN A 111 -12.48 -14.31 9.89
N SER A 112 -11.30 -14.87 9.67
CA SER A 112 -10.03 -14.27 10.06
C SER A 112 -9.14 -14.09 8.84
N PHE A 113 -8.41 -12.97 8.82
CA PHE A 113 -7.55 -12.58 7.70
C PHE A 113 -6.17 -12.19 8.21
N THR A 114 -5.15 -12.49 7.46
CA THR A 114 -3.81 -11.93 7.65
C THR A 114 -3.76 -10.48 7.14
N PRO A 115 -2.84 -9.63 7.64
CA PRO A 115 -2.63 -8.29 7.09
C PRO A 115 -2.34 -8.28 5.58
N PRO A 116 -1.56 -9.21 5.01
CA PRO A 116 -1.40 -9.31 3.55
C PRO A 116 -2.71 -9.57 2.80
N GLU A 117 -3.61 -10.41 3.32
CA GLU A 117 -4.91 -10.68 2.67
C GLU A 117 -5.82 -9.46 2.65
N ILE A 118 -5.85 -8.68 3.73
CA ILE A 118 -6.59 -7.41 3.78
C ILE A 118 -5.96 -6.38 2.83
N SER A 119 -4.63 -6.23 2.86
CA SER A 119 -3.92 -5.31 1.98
C SER A 119 -4.11 -5.68 0.51
N ALA A 120 -4.20 -6.97 0.19
CA ALA A 120 -4.47 -7.44 -1.16
C ALA A 120 -5.82 -6.96 -1.70
N GLN A 121 -6.83 -6.76 -0.87
CA GLN A 121 -8.11 -6.19 -1.32
C GLN A 121 -7.93 -4.75 -1.81
N VAL A 122 -7.13 -3.94 -1.08
CA VAL A 122 -6.79 -2.58 -1.50
C VAL A 122 -6.00 -2.61 -2.80
N LEU A 123 -5.00 -3.47 -2.90
CA LEU A 123 -4.18 -3.62 -4.12
C LEU A 123 -5.01 -4.05 -5.33
N ARG A 124 -5.98 -4.96 -5.17
CA ARG A 124 -6.92 -5.35 -6.23
C ARG A 124 -7.74 -4.16 -6.71
N ARG A 125 -8.22 -3.32 -5.80
CA ARG A 125 -8.99 -2.12 -6.14
C ARG A 125 -8.15 -1.15 -6.97
N LEU A 126 -6.88 -0.95 -6.60
CA LEU A 126 -5.95 -0.10 -7.34
C LEU A 126 -5.59 -0.70 -8.71
N LYS A 127 -5.38 -2.01 -8.77
CA LYS A 127 -5.16 -2.75 -10.01
C LYS A 127 -6.35 -2.58 -10.97
N GLU A 128 -7.58 -2.76 -10.48
CA GLU A 128 -8.80 -2.56 -11.27
C GLU A 128 -8.92 -1.13 -11.81
N ALA A 129 -8.57 -0.12 -11.02
CA ALA A 129 -8.53 1.27 -11.46
C ALA A 129 -7.51 1.46 -12.60
N ALA A 130 -6.32 0.88 -12.45
CA ALA A 130 -5.28 0.92 -13.48
C ALA A 130 -5.71 0.20 -14.76
N GLU A 131 -6.27 -0.99 -14.66
CA GLU A 131 -6.78 -1.77 -15.81
C GLU A 131 -7.91 -1.03 -16.53
N SER A 132 -8.83 -0.41 -15.79
CA SER A 132 -9.91 0.40 -16.35
C SER A 132 -9.37 1.62 -17.10
N TYR A 133 -8.36 2.28 -16.54
CA TYR A 133 -7.72 3.44 -17.15
C TYR A 133 -6.94 3.07 -18.43
N LEU A 134 -6.17 1.99 -18.37
CA LEU A 134 -5.30 1.55 -19.48
C LEU A 134 -6.05 0.77 -20.57
N GLY A 135 -7.24 0.24 -20.29
CA GLY A 135 -8.02 -0.58 -21.20
C GLY A 135 -7.46 -2.01 -21.40
N HIS A 136 -6.53 -2.43 -20.58
CA HIS A 136 -5.94 -3.79 -20.63
C HIS A 136 -5.51 -4.28 -19.25
N LYS A 137 -5.24 -5.59 -19.14
CA LYS A 137 -4.77 -6.21 -17.89
C LYS A 137 -3.39 -5.70 -17.48
N VAL A 138 -3.20 -5.60 -16.18
CA VAL A 138 -1.94 -5.21 -15.53
C VAL A 138 -1.51 -6.32 -14.58
N ASN A 139 -0.31 -6.84 -14.77
CA ASN A 139 0.20 -7.96 -13.96
C ASN A 139 1.41 -7.57 -13.11
N LYS A 140 2.04 -6.41 -13.34
CA LYS A 140 3.30 -6.02 -12.70
C LYS A 140 3.15 -4.71 -11.94
N ALA A 141 3.75 -4.67 -10.74
CA ALA A 141 3.76 -3.48 -9.90
C ALA A 141 5.11 -3.26 -9.21
N VAL A 142 5.39 -1.99 -8.92
CA VAL A 142 6.36 -1.56 -7.90
C VAL A 142 5.55 -1.03 -6.74
N ILE A 143 5.86 -1.45 -5.50
CA ILE A 143 5.11 -1.05 -4.30
C ILE A 143 6.07 -0.37 -3.33
N THR A 144 5.64 0.73 -2.71
CA THR A 144 6.43 1.43 -1.71
C THR A 144 6.19 0.91 -0.30
N VAL A 145 7.22 1.02 0.54
CA VAL A 145 7.18 0.72 1.98
C VAL A 145 7.96 1.78 2.76
N PRO A 146 7.66 2.00 4.05
CA PRO A 146 8.50 2.83 4.90
C PRO A 146 9.94 2.34 4.94
N ALA A 147 10.90 3.26 5.04
CA ALA A 147 12.32 2.90 5.04
C ALA A 147 12.71 2.00 6.22
N TYR A 148 12.01 2.13 7.37
CA TYR A 148 12.24 1.34 8.59
C TYR A 148 11.62 -0.07 8.55
N PHE A 149 10.85 -0.44 7.51
CA PHE A 149 10.32 -1.79 7.40
C PHE A 149 11.44 -2.82 7.34
N ASN A 150 11.35 -3.83 8.19
CA ASN A 150 12.24 -4.98 8.18
C ASN A 150 11.89 -5.98 7.05
N ASP A 151 12.70 -7.02 6.90
CA ASP A 151 12.52 -8.00 5.83
C ASP A 151 11.18 -8.75 5.90
N ALA A 152 10.69 -9.05 7.10
CA ALA A 152 9.38 -9.71 7.27
C ALA A 152 8.22 -8.81 6.81
N GLN A 153 8.28 -7.51 7.12
CA GLN A 153 7.29 -6.53 6.69
C GLN A 153 7.33 -6.29 5.17
N ARG A 154 8.53 -6.26 4.58
CA ARG A 154 8.73 -6.16 3.13
C ARG A 154 8.20 -7.40 2.42
N GLN A 155 8.49 -8.59 2.95
CA GLN A 155 8.00 -9.84 2.39
C GLN A 155 6.47 -9.91 2.48
N ALA A 156 5.87 -9.55 3.61
CA ALA A 156 4.41 -9.49 3.77
C ALA A 156 3.74 -8.53 2.77
N THR A 157 4.39 -7.39 2.46
CA THR A 157 3.91 -6.46 1.42
C THR A 157 3.99 -7.09 0.03
N LYS A 158 5.06 -7.82 -0.25
CA LYS A 158 5.20 -8.56 -1.51
C LYS A 158 4.15 -9.66 -1.64
N ASP A 159 3.90 -10.39 -0.56
CA ASP A 159 2.86 -11.43 -0.51
C ASP A 159 1.46 -10.85 -0.77
N ALA A 160 1.15 -9.68 -0.20
CA ALA A 160 -0.08 -8.95 -0.49
C ALA A 160 -0.24 -8.65 -1.99
N GLY A 161 0.83 -8.23 -2.65
CA GLY A 161 0.86 -8.03 -4.10
C GLY A 161 0.55 -9.32 -4.87
N GLN A 162 1.18 -10.42 -4.49
CA GLN A 162 0.95 -11.74 -5.12
C GLN A 162 -0.50 -12.22 -4.92
N ILE A 163 -1.05 -12.09 -3.72
CA ILE A 163 -2.46 -12.40 -3.41
C ILE A 163 -3.41 -11.54 -4.26
N ALA A 164 -3.03 -10.30 -4.55
CA ALA A 164 -3.78 -9.40 -5.43
C ALA A 164 -3.65 -9.75 -6.93
N GLY A 165 -2.82 -10.72 -7.28
CA GLY A 165 -2.54 -11.10 -8.67
C GLY A 165 -1.58 -10.15 -9.37
N LEU A 166 -0.61 -9.59 -8.63
CA LEU A 166 0.45 -8.74 -9.12
C LEU A 166 1.82 -9.42 -8.92
N GLU A 167 2.63 -9.45 -9.96
CA GLU A 167 4.05 -9.69 -9.86
C GLU A 167 4.71 -8.42 -9.30
N VAL A 168 5.19 -8.47 -8.07
CA VAL A 168 5.87 -7.34 -7.43
C VAL A 168 7.32 -7.31 -7.90
N MET A 169 7.59 -6.43 -8.86
CA MET A 169 8.90 -6.29 -9.49
C MET A 169 9.94 -5.74 -8.52
N ARG A 170 9.51 -4.82 -7.66
CA ARG A 170 10.39 -4.20 -6.67
C ARG A 170 9.59 -3.62 -5.51
N ILE A 171 10.17 -3.71 -4.31
CA ILE A 171 9.77 -2.93 -3.14
C ILE A 171 10.73 -1.75 -3.03
N VAL A 172 10.22 -0.54 -2.91
CA VAL A 172 10.99 0.72 -2.87
C VAL A 172 10.65 1.47 -1.58
N ASN A 173 11.64 2.10 -0.96
CA ASN A 173 11.41 2.93 0.22
C ASN A 173 10.61 4.19 -0.15
N GLU A 174 9.60 4.54 0.64
CA GLU A 174 8.76 5.72 0.44
C GLU A 174 9.58 7.01 0.29
N PRO A 175 10.56 7.31 1.16
CA PRO A 175 11.37 8.52 0.99
C PRO A 175 12.22 8.51 -0.28
N THR A 176 12.69 7.34 -0.73
CA THR A 176 13.41 7.20 -2.00
C THR A 176 12.48 7.48 -3.18
N ALA A 177 11.26 6.93 -3.16
CA ALA A 177 10.27 7.19 -4.19
C ALA A 177 9.87 8.67 -4.27
N ALA A 178 9.71 9.32 -3.12
CA ALA A 178 9.43 10.76 -3.04
C ALA A 178 10.59 11.59 -3.62
N ALA A 179 11.83 11.26 -3.28
CA ALA A 179 13.01 11.94 -3.79
C ALA A 179 13.14 11.81 -5.32
N LEU A 180 12.90 10.60 -5.85
CA LEU A 180 12.89 10.34 -7.29
C LEU A 180 11.77 11.13 -8.00
N ALA A 181 10.56 11.17 -7.43
CA ALA A 181 9.44 11.91 -7.99
C ALA A 181 9.70 13.43 -8.03
N TYR A 182 10.46 13.95 -7.07
CA TYR A 182 10.88 15.35 -7.05
C TYR A 182 12.04 15.66 -8.00
N GLY A 183 12.67 14.64 -8.59
CA GLY A 183 13.76 14.80 -9.54
C GLY A 183 15.13 15.02 -8.91
N LEU A 184 15.34 14.54 -7.69
CA LEU A 184 16.59 14.65 -6.96
C LEU A 184 17.65 13.61 -7.36
N ASP A 185 17.39 12.82 -8.39
CA ASP A 185 18.33 11.86 -8.98
C ASP A 185 19.40 12.51 -9.87
N LYS A 186 19.40 13.85 -9.96
CA LYS A 186 20.16 14.56 -11.00
C LYS A 186 21.36 15.32 -10.45
N LYS A 187 22.52 14.64 -10.38
CA LYS A 187 23.85 15.25 -10.62
C LYS A 187 24.67 15.82 -9.48
N LYS A 188 24.32 15.67 -8.21
CA LYS A 188 25.17 16.16 -7.11
C LYS A 188 25.11 15.21 -5.93
N ASP A 189 26.22 15.15 -5.19
CA ASP A 189 26.21 14.52 -3.89
C ASP A 189 25.46 15.48 -2.93
N GLU A 190 24.30 15.05 -2.46
CA GLU A 190 23.42 15.88 -1.61
C GLU A 190 22.87 15.06 -0.44
N LYS A 191 22.68 15.72 0.69
CA LYS A 191 21.90 15.19 1.81
C LYS A 191 20.54 15.87 1.80
N ILE A 192 19.51 15.06 1.75
CA ILE A 192 18.12 15.54 1.71
C ILE A 192 17.33 15.01 2.90
N ALA A 193 16.39 15.80 3.39
CA ALA A 193 15.43 15.37 4.39
C ALA A 193 14.06 15.26 3.74
N VAL A 194 13.42 14.13 3.92
CA VAL A 194 12.04 13.88 3.48
C VAL A 194 11.15 13.89 4.70
N PHE A 195 10.13 14.77 4.67
CA PHE A 195 9.10 14.87 5.68
C PHE A 195 7.81 14.30 5.09
N ASP A 196 7.41 13.13 5.55
CA ASP A 196 6.20 12.44 5.11
C ASP A 196 5.12 12.56 6.19
N LEU A 197 4.16 13.46 5.98
CA LEU A 197 3.01 13.66 6.85
C LEU A 197 1.77 13.02 6.21
N GLY A 198 1.52 11.77 6.57
CA GLY A 198 0.34 11.04 6.13
C GLY A 198 -0.89 11.27 7.01
N GLY A 199 -1.98 10.54 6.71
CA GLY A 199 -3.20 10.59 7.51
C GLY A 199 -3.13 9.83 8.84
N GLY A 200 -2.12 8.97 9.04
CA GLY A 200 -1.97 8.14 10.23
C GLY A 200 -0.56 8.08 10.81
N THR A 201 0.44 8.52 10.05
CA THR A 201 1.85 8.53 10.45
C THR A 201 2.52 9.83 10.03
N PHE A 202 3.60 10.15 10.74
CA PHE A 202 4.54 11.19 10.36
C PHE A 202 5.94 10.58 10.39
N ASP A 203 6.59 10.54 9.25
CA ASP A 203 7.91 9.94 9.09
C ASP A 203 8.92 11.00 8.60
N VAL A 204 10.10 11.01 9.20
CA VAL A 204 11.23 11.84 8.76
C VAL A 204 12.37 10.93 8.37
N SER A 205 12.86 11.10 7.15
CA SER A 205 13.99 10.34 6.61
C SER A 205 15.08 11.27 6.10
N VAL A 206 16.33 10.93 6.39
CA VAL A 206 17.49 11.61 5.81
C VAL A 206 18.13 10.67 4.80
N LEU A 207 18.32 11.15 3.58
CA LEU A 207 18.93 10.39 2.49
C LEU A 207 20.22 11.04 2.05
N ASP A 208 21.26 10.21 1.87
CA ASP A 208 22.42 10.55 1.07
C ASP A 208 22.12 10.19 -0.39
N VAL A 209 22.21 11.16 -1.27
CA VAL A 209 22.04 11.00 -2.71
C VAL A 209 23.40 11.21 -3.37
N SER A 210 23.91 10.17 -4.01
CA SER A 210 25.18 10.28 -4.75
C SER A 210 24.93 10.78 -6.17
N LYS A 211 25.96 11.39 -6.77
CA LYS A 211 25.96 11.82 -8.19
C LYS A 211 25.69 10.66 -9.18
N ASP A 212 25.89 9.42 -8.74
CA ASP A 212 25.64 8.21 -9.53
C ASP A 212 24.18 7.73 -9.40
N GLY A 213 23.31 8.50 -8.72
CA GLY A 213 21.90 8.17 -8.53
C GLY A 213 21.63 7.10 -7.50
N VAL A 214 22.56 6.86 -6.56
CA VAL A 214 22.36 5.94 -5.45
C VAL A 214 21.74 6.69 -4.26
N PHE A 215 20.65 6.16 -3.71
CA PHE A 215 19.97 6.68 -2.53
C PHE A 215 20.25 5.76 -1.34
N GLN A 216 20.84 6.31 -0.30
CA GLN A 216 21.08 5.62 0.98
C GLN A 216 20.29 6.34 2.09
N VAL A 217 19.41 5.61 2.75
CA VAL A 217 18.62 6.11 3.89
C VAL A 217 19.41 5.93 5.18
#